data_caef4f59672dc864daac86e477545ab4
#
_entry.id   caef4f59672dc864daac86e477545ab4
#
_cell.length_a   1.000
_cell.length_b   1.000
_cell.length_c   1.000
_cell.angle_alpha   90.00
_cell.angle_beta   90.00
_cell.angle_gamma   90.00
#
_symmetry.space_group_name_H-M   'P 1'
#
loop_
_entity.id
_entity.type
_entity.pdbx_description
1 polymer ?
#
loop_
_entity_poly.entity_id
_entity_poly.type
_entity_poly.pdbx_seq_one_letter_code
_entity_poly.pdbx_strand_id
1 'polypeptide(L)'
;MEVIVVKTQEEGALAAFEIFKRAHGEGAKVFGLATGSSPIGLYELLRNSDLDFSDRISVNLDEYVGLAPTDEHSYAYFMNEYLFNAKPFKHSYLPDGLAEDVDAEVVRYERILQENPVDL
;
A
#
# COMPACT_ATOMS: atom_id res chain seq x y z
N MET A 1 13.08 0.42 17.68
CA MET A 1 12.92 -0.20 16.33
C MET A 1 13.13 -1.70 16.47
N GLU A 2 12.21 -2.48 15.94
CA GLU A 2 12.35 -3.94 15.90
C GLU A 2 12.97 -4.35 14.55
N VAL A 3 13.95 -5.26 14.59
CA VAL A 3 14.61 -5.80 13.40
C VAL A 3 14.41 -7.31 13.39
N ILE A 4 13.81 -7.81 12.30
CA ILE A 4 13.57 -9.25 12.10
C ILE A 4 14.46 -9.71 10.96
N VAL A 5 15.41 -10.59 11.26
CA VAL A 5 16.34 -11.16 10.27
C VAL A 5 15.76 -12.47 9.76
N VAL A 6 15.63 -12.59 8.45
CA VAL A 6 15.12 -13.77 7.76
C VAL A 6 16.14 -14.27 6.74
N LYS A 7 16.02 -15.52 6.33
CA LYS A 7 16.96 -16.15 5.38
C LYS A 7 16.52 -16.00 3.93
N THR A 8 15.21 -15.87 3.68
CA THR A 8 14.64 -15.83 2.33
C THR A 8 13.58 -14.73 2.22
N GLN A 9 13.24 -14.35 1.00
CA GLN A 9 12.14 -13.41 0.74
C GLN A 9 10.79 -13.99 1.19
N GLU A 10 10.58 -15.30 1.03
CA GLU A 10 9.36 -15.97 1.49
C GLU A 10 9.21 -15.87 3.00
N GLU A 11 10.28 -16.10 3.76
CA GLU A 11 10.26 -15.93 5.22
C GLU A 11 9.98 -14.47 5.61
N GLY A 12 10.52 -13.51 4.86
CA GLY A 12 10.25 -12.09 5.05
C GLY A 12 8.80 -11.73 4.80
N ALA A 13 8.22 -12.27 3.72
CA ALA A 13 6.81 -12.08 3.39
C ALA A 13 5.89 -12.65 4.49
N LEU A 14 6.20 -13.84 5.00
CA LEU A 14 5.45 -14.45 6.10
C LEU A 14 5.53 -13.62 7.38
N ALA A 15 6.72 -13.13 7.73
CA ALA A 15 6.91 -12.27 8.90
C ALA A 15 6.10 -10.96 8.76
N ALA A 16 6.15 -10.33 7.60
CA ALA A 16 5.36 -9.13 7.31
C ALA A 16 3.85 -9.41 7.35
N PHE A 17 3.42 -10.54 6.81
CA PHE A 17 2.02 -10.94 6.83
C PHE A 17 1.50 -11.10 8.28
N GLU A 18 2.27 -11.71 9.16
CA GLU A 18 1.88 -11.86 10.57
C GLU A 18 1.76 -10.50 11.27
N ILE A 19 2.64 -9.55 10.94
CA ILE A 19 2.57 -8.18 11.45
C ILE A 19 1.29 -7.48 10.95
N PHE A 20 0.98 -7.60 9.65
CA PHE A 20 -0.26 -7.06 9.07
C PHE A 20 -1.50 -7.65 9.75
N LYS A 21 -1.53 -8.95 9.88
CA LYS A 21 -2.64 -9.68 10.51
C LYS A 21 -2.86 -9.21 11.95
N ARG A 22 -1.78 -9.07 12.72
CA ARG A 22 -1.84 -8.59 14.10
C ARG A 22 -2.36 -7.13 14.15
N ALA A 23 -1.77 -6.24 13.35
CA ALA A 23 -2.18 -4.84 13.30
C ALA A 23 -3.66 -4.69 12.88
N HIS A 24 -4.09 -5.45 11.89
CA HIS A 24 -5.50 -5.49 11.47
C HIS A 24 -6.40 -5.91 12.64
N GLY A 25 -6.05 -6.96 13.35
CA GLY A 25 -6.81 -7.46 14.50
C GLY A 25 -6.81 -6.51 15.70
N GLU A 26 -5.77 -5.71 15.85
CA GLU A 26 -5.67 -4.67 16.89
C GLU A 26 -6.35 -3.35 16.51
N GLY A 27 -6.96 -3.27 15.34
CA GLY A 27 -7.75 -2.13 14.91
C GLY A 27 -6.98 -1.05 14.14
N ALA A 28 -5.81 -1.35 13.58
CA ALA A 28 -5.11 -0.44 12.69
C ALA A 28 -6.03 -0.01 11.54
N LYS A 29 -6.10 1.29 11.26
CA LYS A 29 -7.01 1.89 10.27
C LYS A 29 -6.31 2.22 8.97
N VAL A 30 -5.08 2.72 9.03
CA VAL A 30 -4.34 3.24 7.87
C VAL A 30 -3.06 2.44 7.68
N PHE A 31 -2.93 1.85 6.48
CA PHE A 31 -1.78 1.04 6.10
C PHE A 31 -0.95 1.76 5.05
N GLY A 32 0.34 1.95 5.35
CA GLY A 32 1.31 2.43 4.37
C GLY A 32 1.78 1.29 3.49
N LEU A 33 1.68 1.44 2.18
CA LEU A 33 1.99 0.40 1.22
C LEU A 33 3.07 0.85 0.25
N ALA A 34 3.84 -0.10 -0.23
CA ALA A 34 4.93 0.13 -1.17
C ALA A 34 4.73 -0.68 -2.45
N THR A 35 5.42 -0.28 -3.50
CA THR A 35 5.51 -1.02 -4.76
C THR A 35 6.87 -1.68 -4.91
N GLY A 36 7.13 -2.27 -6.05
CA GLY A 36 8.38 -2.98 -6.33
C GLY A 36 8.33 -4.47 -6.04
N SER A 37 9.46 -5.13 -6.17
CA SER A 37 9.54 -6.59 -6.02
C SER A 37 9.44 -7.06 -4.56
N SER A 38 9.85 -6.24 -3.61
CA SER A 38 9.92 -6.64 -2.20
C SER A 38 8.56 -6.99 -1.57
N PRO A 39 7.48 -6.24 -1.79
CA PRO A 39 6.20 -6.54 -1.14
C PRO A 39 5.34 -7.56 -1.89
N ILE A 40 5.74 -8.05 -3.07
CA ILE A 40 4.90 -8.94 -3.89
C ILE A 40 4.49 -10.20 -3.12
N GLY A 41 5.42 -10.83 -2.42
CA GLY A 41 5.14 -12.03 -1.61
C GLY A 41 4.13 -11.75 -0.49
N LEU A 42 4.25 -10.60 0.18
CA LEU A 42 3.29 -10.17 1.18
C LEU A 42 1.90 -9.98 0.56
N TYR A 43 1.81 -9.29 -0.59
CA TYR A 43 0.53 -9.05 -1.25
C TYR A 43 -0.14 -10.35 -1.71
N GLU A 44 0.62 -11.32 -2.16
CA GLU A 44 0.10 -12.66 -2.48
C GLU A 44 -0.52 -13.32 -1.24
N LEU A 45 0.15 -13.28 -0.10
CA LEU A 45 -0.38 -13.81 1.15
C LEU A 45 -1.65 -13.08 1.59
N LEU A 46 -1.68 -11.75 1.45
CA LEU A 46 -2.87 -10.96 1.77
C LEU A 46 -4.05 -11.31 0.85
N ARG A 47 -3.81 -11.47 -0.47
CA ARG A 47 -4.86 -11.87 -1.43
C ARG A 47 -5.48 -13.21 -1.07
N ASN A 48 -4.68 -14.16 -0.63
CA ASN A 48 -5.10 -15.51 -0.30
C ASN A 48 -5.62 -15.67 1.13
N SER A 49 -5.59 -14.59 1.92
CA SER A 49 -6.07 -14.57 3.29
C SER A 49 -7.57 -14.27 3.37
N ASP A 50 -8.14 -14.46 4.54
CA ASP A 50 -9.51 -14.08 4.87
C ASP A 50 -9.62 -12.67 5.47
N LEU A 51 -8.50 -11.91 5.51
CA LEU A 51 -8.51 -10.53 6.01
C LEU A 51 -9.34 -9.63 5.10
N ASP A 52 -10.17 -8.79 5.71
CA ASP A 52 -11.02 -7.82 5.04
C ASP A 52 -10.52 -6.41 5.32
N PHE A 53 -10.16 -5.68 4.24
CA PHE A 53 -9.69 -4.31 4.31
C PHE A 53 -10.74 -3.28 3.86
N SER A 54 -11.98 -3.70 3.64
CA SER A 54 -13.03 -2.82 3.09
C SER A 54 -13.41 -1.65 4.00
N ASP A 55 -13.05 -1.69 5.26
CA ASP A 55 -13.21 -0.61 6.23
C ASP A 55 -11.89 0.11 6.58
N ARG A 56 -10.81 -0.21 5.86
CA ARG A 56 -9.47 0.34 6.09
C ARG A 56 -9.06 1.29 4.99
N ILE A 57 -8.01 2.06 5.25
CA ILE A 57 -7.43 3.03 4.32
C ILE A 57 -6.01 2.61 3.99
N SER A 58 -5.62 2.75 2.73
CA SER A 58 -4.23 2.59 2.31
C SER A 58 -3.66 3.89 1.77
N VAL A 59 -2.37 4.12 2.02
CA VAL A 59 -1.60 5.21 1.44
C VAL A 59 -0.32 4.64 0.86
N ASN A 60 -0.01 4.98 -0.38
CA ASN A 60 1.25 4.60 -1.03
C ASN A 60 2.28 5.72 -0.93
N LEU A 61 3.55 5.35 -1.11
CA LEU A 61 4.67 6.27 -0.93
C LEU A 61 4.80 7.26 -2.09
N ASP A 62 4.61 6.79 -3.32
CA ASP A 62 4.94 7.59 -4.51
C ASP A 62 4.17 7.13 -5.75
N GLU A 63 4.32 7.90 -6.82
CA GLU A 63 3.83 7.59 -8.16
C GLU A 63 4.71 8.27 -9.20
N TYR A 64 4.75 7.72 -10.40
CA TYR A 64 5.41 8.33 -11.54
C TYR A 64 4.63 9.53 -12.07
N VAL A 65 5.36 10.61 -12.32
CA VAL A 65 4.82 11.78 -13.03
C VAL A 65 4.64 11.42 -14.51
N GLY A 66 3.47 11.70 -15.05
CA GLY A 66 3.15 11.50 -16.47
C GLY A 66 2.49 10.18 -16.80
N LEU A 67 2.24 9.31 -15.81
CA LEU A 67 1.56 8.04 -16.03
C LEU A 67 0.13 8.07 -15.50
N ALA A 68 -0.81 7.65 -16.34
CA ALA A 68 -2.20 7.46 -15.94
C ALA A 68 -2.34 6.21 -15.03
N PRO A 69 -3.34 6.16 -14.13
CA PRO A 69 -3.58 4.97 -13.31
C PRO A 69 -3.85 3.69 -14.12
N THR A 70 -4.28 3.84 -15.37
CA THR A 70 -4.53 2.72 -16.30
C THR A 70 -3.27 2.26 -17.05
N ASP A 71 -2.17 3.02 -16.96
CA ASP A 71 -0.90 2.64 -17.58
C ASP A 71 -0.28 1.49 -16.77
N GLU A 72 0.08 0.41 -17.48
CA GLU A 72 0.64 -0.79 -16.86
C GLU A 72 1.98 -0.55 -16.12
N HIS A 73 2.63 0.59 -16.36
CA HIS A 73 3.86 0.98 -15.69
C HIS A 73 3.62 1.87 -14.46
N SER A 74 2.38 2.33 -14.23
CA SER A 74 2.05 3.14 -13.07
C SER A 74 2.00 2.29 -11.79
N TYR A 75 2.24 2.93 -10.66
CA TYR A 75 2.11 2.28 -9.36
C TYR A 75 0.65 2.04 -8.97
N ALA A 76 -0.26 2.89 -9.44
CA ALA A 76 -1.70 2.63 -9.28
C ALA A 76 -2.10 1.31 -9.95
N TYR A 77 -1.63 1.07 -11.17
CA TYR A 77 -1.87 -0.20 -11.87
C TYR A 77 -1.26 -1.38 -11.09
N PHE A 78 -0.01 -1.25 -10.65
CA PHE A 78 0.67 -2.26 -9.83
C PHE A 78 -0.17 -2.64 -8.61
N MET A 79 -0.63 -1.66 -7.84
CA MET A 79 -1.40 -1.91 -6.64
C MET A 79 -2.75 -2.57 -6.93
N ASN A 80 -3.42 -2.19 -8.00
CA ASN A 80 -4.66 -2.83 -8.43
C ASN A 80 -4.43 -4.30 -8.78
N GLU A 81 -3.41 -4.61 -9.57
CA GLU A 81 -3.09 -5.97 -9.99
C GLU A 81 -2.67 -6.86 -8.82
N TYR A 82 -1.81 -6.35 -7.95
CA TYR A 82 -1.21 -7.17 -6.89
C TYR A 82 -2.05 -7.23 -5.62
N LEU A 83 -2.94 -6.26 -5.36
CA LEU A 83 -3.68 -6.26 -4.10
C LEU A 83 -5.12 -5.76 -4.23
N PHE A 84 -5.37 -4.55 -4.74
CA PHE A 84 -6.66 -3.89 -4.57
C PHE A 84 -7.81 -4.55 -5.31
N ASN A 85 -7.57 -5.18 -6.47
CA ASN A 85 -8.62 -5.89 -7.20
C ASN A 85 -9.20 -7.06 -6.38
N ALA A 86 -8.36 -7.75 -5.60
CA ALA A 86 -8.77 -8.88 -4.77
C ALA A 86 -9.13 -8.46 -3.34
N LYS A 87 -8.48 -7.43 -2.82
CA LYS A 87 -8.65 -6.93 -1.45
C LYS A 87 -8.87 -5.41 -1.48
N PRO A 88 -10.07 -4.94 -1.87
CA PRO A 88 -10.34 -3.51 -1.92
C PRO A 88 -10.32 -2.89 -0.53
N PHE A 89 -9.74 -1.70 -0.43
CA PHE A 89 -9.80 -0.85 0.75
C PHE A 89 -10.98 0.14 0.63
N LYS A 90 -11.42 0.70 1.73
CA LYS A 90 -12.42 1.78 1.73
C LYS A 90 -11.93 2.96 0.89
N HIS A 91 -10.68 3.37 1.10
CA HIS A 91 -9.97 4.38 0.30
C HIS A 91 -8.54 3.91 0.11
N SER A 92 -8.03 4.05 -1.10
CA SER A 92 -6.63 3.82 -1.44
C SER A 92 -6.07 5.09 -2.06
N TYR A 93 -5.17 5.75 -1.35
CA TYR A 93 -4.57 7.00 -1.79
C TYR A 93 -3.20 6.76 -2.42
N LEU A 94 -3.03 7.31 -3.62
CA LEU A 94 -1.75 7.44 -4.31
C LEU A 94 -1.62 8.88 -4.82
N PRO A 95 -0.40 9.39 -5.03
CA PRO A 95 -0.25 10.65 -5.73
C PRO A 95 -0.82 10.57 -7.15
N ASP A 96 -1.33 11.69 -7.66
CA ASP A 96 -1.85 11.80 -9.02
C ASP A 96 -0.71 12.06 -10.00
N GLY A 97 -0.32 11.05 -10.77
CA GLY A 97 0.73 11.16 -11.79
C GLY A 97 0.35 12.07 -12.95
N LEU A 98 -0.93 12.36 -13.15
CA LEU A 98 -1.42 13.25 -14.21
C LEU A 98 -1.69 14.68 -13.74
N ALA A 99 -1.33 15.03 -12.50
CA ALA A 99 -1.50 16.39 -12.00
C ALA A 99 -0.73 17.39 -12.87
N GLU A 100 -1.40 18.47 -13.28
CA GLU A 100 -0.79 19.53 -14.09
C GLU A 100 0.27 20.30 -13.32
N ASP A 101 0.03 20.54 -12.03
CA ASP A 101 0.96 21.20 -11.11
C ASP A 101 1.46 20.18 -10.08
N VAL A 102 2.67 19.69 -10.30
CA VAL A 102 3.30 18.67 -9.44
C VAL A 102 3.54 19.22 -8.02
N ASP A 103 3.91 20.49 -7.89
CA ASP A 103 4.14 21.10 -6.57
C ASP A 103 2.83 21.19 -5.77
N ALA A 104 1.73 21.54 -6.43
CA ALA A 104 0.41 21.53 -5.81
C ALA A 104 -0.02 20.11 -5.40
N GLU A 105 0.32 19.11 -6.21
CA GLU A 105 0.03 17.71 -5.92
C GLU A 105 0.79 17.22 -4.69
N VAL A 106 2.05 17.59 -4.53
CA VAL A 106 2.85 17.27 -3.33
C VAL A 106 2.16 17.85 -2.08
N VAL A 107 1.70 19.10 -2.14
CA VAL A 107 0.98 19.72 -1.02
C VAL A 107 -0.34 19.01 -0.72
N ARG A 108 -1.09 18.66 -1.76
CA ARG A 108 -2.36 17.92 -1.63
C ARG A 108 -2.13 16.56 -0.96
N TYR A 109 -1.13 15.82 -1.43
CA TYR A 109 -0.84 14.49 -0.90
C TYR A 109 -0.33 14.53 0.53
N GLU A 110 0.52 15.49 0.86
CA GLU A 110 0.96 15.72 2.25
C GLU A 110 -0.23 15.95 3.19
N ARG A 111 -1.23 16.70 2.74
CA ARG A 111 -2.45 16.91 3.53
C ARG A 111 -3.21 15.61 3.76
N ILE A 112 -3.32 14.76 2.73
CA ILE A 112 -3.94 13.43 2.86
C ILE A 112 -3.21 12.61 3.94
N LEU A 113 -1.89 12.61 3.93
CA LEU A 113 -1.10 11.88 4.94
C LEU A 113 -1.28 12.44 6.35
N GLN A 114 -1.40 13.76 6.49
CA GLN A 114 -1.67 14.40 7.77
C GLN A 114 -3.06 14.07 8.32
N GLU A 115 -4.06 14.00 7.43
CA GLU A 115 -5.44 13.65 7.79
C GLU A 115 -5.62 12.15 8.05
N ASN A 116 -4.72 11.32 7.52
CA ASN A 116 -4.75 9.87 7.65
C ASN A 116 -3.40 9.34 8.16
N PRO A 117 -3.07 9.58 9.43
CA PRO A 117 -1.81 9.09 9.99
C PRO A 117 -1.68 7.57 9.85
N VAL A 118 -0.53 7.11 9.39
CA VAL A 118 -0.26 5.70 9.16
C VAL A 118 -0.09 4.95 10.48
N ASP A 119 -0.83 3.85 10.64
CA ASP A 119 -0.75 2.96 11.80
C ASP A 119 0.31 1.87 11.61
N LEU A 120 0.49 1.42 10.36
CA LEU A 120 1.49 0.41 10.01
C LEU A 120 2.11 0.71 8.65
#